data_672e75c50c704ed4f3fa9a09fd9e2742
#
_entry.id   672e75c50c704ed4f3fa9a09fd9e2742
#
_cell.length_a   1.000
_cell.length_b   1.000
_cell.length_c   1.000
_cell.angle_alpha   90.00
_cell.angle_beta   90.00
_cell.angle_gamma   90.00
#
_symmetry.space_group_name_H-M   'P 1'
#
loop_
_entity.id
_entity.type
_entity.pdbx_description
1 polymer ?
#
loop_
_entity_poly.entity_id
_entity_poly.type
_entity_poly.pdbx_seq_one_letter_code
_entity_poly.pdbx_strand_id
1 'polypeptide(L)'
;MDQKMKKYNSKPEVKAMKRANRQRPENKAKQKKWSRSPERRALHKLNRETKRLKILKYYSKQLSKSNIPCCNCCKENFHIAFLAIDHIAGKKQMDSESKLVKLGYSSSLDSDNLHAWIIKNNFPDAFQILCHNCNHAKG
;
A
#
# COMPACT_ATOMS: atom_id res chain seq x y z
N MET A 1 14.35 -15.50 -9.44
CA MET A 1 14.72 -14.93 -10.76
C MET A 1 16.24 -14.89 -10.82
N ASP A 2 16.84 -15.59 -11.80
CA ASP A 2 18.29 -15.76 -11.98
C ASP A 2 18.99 -14.40 -12.15
N GLN A 3 20.17 -14.23 -11.55
CA GLN A 3 20.98 -13.00 -11.64
C GLN A 3 21.33 -12.64 -13.10
N LYS A 4 21.56 -13.65 -13.95
CA LYS A 4 21.77 -13.47 -15.40
C LYS A 4 20.59 -12.78 -16.09
N MET A 5 19.35 -13.19 -15.74
CA MET A 5 18.13 -12.59 -16.26
C MET A 5 17.94 -11.12 -15.79
N LYS A 6 18.30 -10.81 -14.55
CA LYS A 6 18.27 -9.42 -14.04
C LYS A 6 19.24 -8.54 -14.83
N LYS A 7 20.48 -9.00 -15.03
CA LYS A 7 21.51 -8.28 -15.80
C LYS A 7 21.11 -8.08 -17.26
N TYR A 8 20.54 -9.11 -17.90
CA TYR A 8 20.00 -9.00 -19.27
C TYR A 8 18.88 -7.95 -19.35
N ASN A 9 17.91 -8.01 -18.44
CA ASN A 9 16.76 -7.11 -18.42
C ASN A 9 17.13 -5.65 -18.06
N SER A 10 18.30 -5.39 -17.49
CA SER A 10 18.78 -4.06 -17.16
C SER A 10 19.39 -3.31 -18.34
N LYS A 11 19.77 -4.02 -19.43
CA LYS A 11 20.38 -3.42 -20.61
C LYS A 11 19.47 -2.37 -21.26
N PRO A 12 20.00 -1.20 -21.65
CA PRO A 12 19.20 -0.12 -22.27
C PRO A 12 18.42 -0.57 -23.50
N GLU A 13 19.07 -1.35 -24.37
CA GLU A 13 18.47 -1.88 -25.63
C GLU A 13 17.27 -2.78 -25.32
N VAL A 14 17.41 -3.68 -24.32
CA VAL A 14 16.31 -4.58 -23.92
C VAL A 14 15.15 -3.78 -23.32
N LYS A 15 15.45 -2.74 -22.55
CA LYS A 15 14.41 -1.84 -22.01
C LYS A 15 13.71 -1.08 -23.14
N ALA A 16 14.45 -0.56 -24.12
CA ALA A 16 13.91 0.14 -25.29
C ALA A 16 13.02 -0.80 -26.12
N MET A 17 13.49 -2.00 -26.43
CA MET A 17 12.72 -3.02 -27.14
C MET A 17 11.42 -3.39 -26.42
N LYS A 18 11.47 -3.62 -25.11
CA LYS A 18 10.29 -3.90 -24.29
C LYS A 18 9.32 -2.72 -24.27
N ARG A 19 9.82 -1.48 -24.21
CA ARG A 19 9.01 -0.27 -24.27
C ARG A 19 8.31 -0.14 -25.62
N ALA A 20 9.02 -0.32 -26.73
CA ALA A 20 8.47 -0.32 -28.08
C ALA A 20 7.39 -1.39 -28.26
N ASN A 21 7.66 -2.62 -27.80
CA ASN A 21 6.69 -3.73 -27.85
C ASN A 21 5.40 -3.43 -27.06
N ARG A 22 5.50 -2.79 -25.88
CA ARG A 22 4.32 -2.37 -25.09
C ARG A 22 3.52 -1.27 -25.80
N GLN A 23 4.16 -0.44 -26.64
CA GLN A 23 3.49 0.64 -27.35
C GLN A 23 2.73 0.18 -28.59
N ARG A 24 2.94 -1.05 -29.07
CA ARG A 24 2.22 -1.59 -30.23
C ARG A 24 0.71 -1.60 -29.96
N PRO A 25 -0.11 -1.20 -30.94
CA PRO A 25 -1.58 -1.09 -30.76
C PRO A 25 -2.22 -2.38 -30.26
N GLU A 26 -1.82 -3.52 -30.80
CA GLU A 26 -2.28 -4.84 -30.40
C GLU A 26 -1.99 -5.15 -28.92
N ASN A 27 -0.80 -4.80 -28.42
CA ASN A 27 -0.41 -5.05 -27.05
C ASN A 27 -1.12 -4.08 -26.09
N LYS A 28 -1.32 -2.83 -26.50
CA LYS A 28 -2.16 -1.87 -25.75
C LYS A 28 -3.61 -2.37 -25.65
N ALA A 29 -4.17 -2.87 -26.75
CA ALA A 29 -5.53 -3.42 -26.75
C ALA A 29 -5.65 -4.63 -25.82
N LYS A 30 -4.72 -5.59 -25.91
CA LYS A 30 -4.65 -6.77 -25.02
C LYS A 30 -4.53 -6.34 -23.55
N GLN A 31 -3.64 -5.40 -23.24
CA GLN A 31 -3.45 -4.88 -21.89
C GLN A 31 -4.71 -4.17 -21.35
N LYS A 32 -5.37 -3.37 -22.19
CA LYS A 32 -6.64 -2.71 -21.84
C LYS A 32 -7.74 -3.72 -21.56
N LYS A 33 -7.89 -4.77 -22.39
CA LYS A 33 -8.84 -5.86 -22.17
C LYS A 33 -8.56 -6.59 -20.87
N TRP A 34 -7.30 -6.97 -20.63
CA TRP A 34 -6.89 -7.66 -19.40
C TRP A 34 -7.08 -6.82 -18.14
N SER A 35 -6.70 -5.51 -18.17
CA SER A 35 -6.87 -4.64 -17.01
C SER A 35 -8.34 -4.44 -16.59
N ARG A 36 -9.27 -4.66 -17.51
CA ARG A 36 -10.71 -4.56 -17.27
C ARG A 36 -11.36 -5.91 -16.94
N SER A 37 -10.62 -7.00 -17.03
CA SER A 37 -11.18 -8.33 -16.78
C SER A 37 -11.60 -8.52 -15.33
N PRO A 38 -12.65 -9.31 -15.06
CA PRO A 38 -13.09 -9.65 -13.71
C PRO A 38 -11.98 -10.27 -12.86
N GLU A 39 -11.18 -11.15 -13.46
CA GLU A 39 -10.07 -11.84 -12.81
C GLU A 39 -9.01 -10.85 -12.33
N ARG A 40 -8.67 -9.86 -13.17
CA ARG A 40 -7.72 -8.80 -12.80
C ARG A 40 -8.25 -7.94 -11.65
N ARG A 41 -9.52 -7.61 -11.67
CA ARG A 41 -10.16 -6.84 -10.59
C ARG A 41 -10.17 -7.64 -9.28
N ALA A 42 -10.52 -8.93 -9.34
CA ALA A 42 -10.51 -9.81 -8.18
C ALA A 42 -9.10 -9.95 -7.58
N LEU A 43 -8.08 -10.17 -8.42
CA LEU A 43 -6.68 -10.23 -8.00
C LEU A 43 -6.23 -8.90 -7.36
N HIS A 44 -6.62 -7.76 -7.93
CA HIS A 44 -6.28 -6.45 -7.39
C HIS A 44 -6.92 -6.23 -6.01
N LYS A 45 -8.21 -6.62 -5.87
CA LYS A 45 -8.93 -6.57 -4.60
C LYS A 45 -8.23 -7.42 -3.54
N LEU A 46 -7.92 -8.68 -3.87
CA LEU A 46 -7.23 -9.62 -2.96
C LEU A 46 -5.87 -9.06 -2.51
N ASN A 47 -5.06 -8.56 -3.44
CA ASN A 47 -3.75 -7.99 -3.13
C ASN A 47 -3.86 -6.76 -2.20
N ARG A 48 -4.87 -5.91 -2.41
CA ARG A 48 -5.13 -4.75 -1.56
C ARG A 48 -5.54 -5.17 -0.16
N GLU A 49 -6.46 -6.12 -0.05
CA GLU A 49 -6.94 -6.66 1.23
C GLU A 49 -5.80 -7.34 2.00
N THR A 50 -4.96 -8.11 1.33
CA THR A 50 -3.79 -8.77 1.92
C THR A 50 -2.79 -7.75 2.49
N LYS A 51 -2.46 -6.71 1.72
CA LYS A 51 -1.58 -5.63 2.19
C LYS A 51 -2.18 -4.91 3.39
N ARG A 52 -3.47 -4.54 3.30
CA ARG A 52 -4.19 -3.88 4.38
C ARG A 52 -4.18 -4.72 5.65
N LEU A 53 -4.53 -6.00 5.57
CA LEU A 53 -4.55 -6.91 6.71
C LEU A 53 -3.16 -7.04 7.36
N LYS A 54 -2.09 -7.09 6.55
CA LYS A 54 -0.71 -7.12 7.06
C LYS A 54 -0.38 -5.88 7.90
N ILE A 55 -0.80 -4.70 7.45
CA ILE A 55 -0.59 -3.43 8.16
C ILE A 55 -1.41 -3.38 9.46
N LEU A 56 -2.70 -3.75 9.38
CA LEU A 56 -3.58 -3.79 10.54
C LEU A 56 -3.02 -4.72 11.64
N LYS A 57 -2.59 -5.92 11.28
CA LYS A 57 -1.98 -6.87 12.24
C LYS A 57 -0.71 -6.31 12.86
N TYR A 58 0.16 -5.69 12.06
CA TYR A 58 1.41 -5.15 12.57
C TYR A 58 1.18 -4.07 13.63
N TYR A 59 0.43 -3.01 13.30
CA TYR A 59 0.22 -1.91 14.23
C TYR A 59 -0.65 -2.29 15.42
N SER A 60 -1.64 -3.17 15.27
CA SER A 60 -2.39 -3.69 16.42
C SER A 60 -1.50 -4.45 17.39
N LYS A 61 -0.56 -5.25 16.89
CA LYS A 61 0.42 -5.94 17.73
C LYS A 61 1.37 -4.97 18.43
N GLN A 62 1.88 -3.96 17.73
CA GLN A 62 2.83 -3.00 18.27
C GLN A 62 2.19 -2.06 19.30
N LEU A 63 1.06 -1.44 18.95
CA LEU A 63 0.47 -0.36 19.74
C LEU A 63 -0.58 -0.85 20.74
N SER A 64 -1.39 -1.84 20.35
CA SER A 64 -2.48 -2.37 21.19
C SER A 64 -2.14 -3.68 21.90
N LYS A 65 -0.95 -4.26 21.62
CA LYS A 65 -0.51 -5.57 22.14
C LYS A 65 -1.49 -6.71 21.79
N SER A 66 -2.24 -6.54 20.68
CA SER A 66 -3.25 -7.49 20.23
C SER A 66 -2.75 -8.31 19.04
N ASN A 67 -2.99 -9.62 19.05
CA ASN A 67 -2.69 -10.51 17.92
C ASN A 67 -3.76 -10.43 16.81
N ILE A 68 -4.91 -9.83 17.11
CA ILE A 68 -5.98 -9.58 16.14
C ILE A 68 -6.05 -8.07 15.83
N PRO A 69 -6.39 -7.67 14.59
CA PRO A 69 -6.58 -6.27 14.26
C PRO A 69 -7.62 -5.61 15.16
N CYS A 70 -7.25 -4.49 15.78
CA CYS A 70 -8.15 -3.74 16.65
C CYS A 70 -7.83 -2.24 16.64
N CYS A 71 -8.79 -1.44 17.06
CA CYS A 71 -8.63 -0.02 17.28
C CYS A 71 -7.62 0.25 18.42
N ASN A 72 -6.66 1.14 18.20
CA ASN A 72 -5.69 1.52 19.24
C ASN A 72 -6.35 2.27 20.40
N CYS A 73 -7.45 2.98 20.15
CA CYS A 73 -8.18 3.76 21.15
C CYS A 73 -9.16 2.90 21.97
N CYS A 74 -10.24 2.43 21.35
CA CYS A 74 -11.35 1.74 22.05
C CYS A 74 -11.24 0.21 22.02
N LYS A 75 -10.20 -0.36 21.39
CA LYS A 75 -9.97 -1.81 21.24
C LYS A 75 -11.03 -2.55 20.41
N GLU A 76 -11.91 -1.83 19.71
CA GLU A 76 -12.91 -2.41 18.80
C GLU A 76 -12.25 -3.32 17.77
N ASN A 77 -12.73 -4.54 17.62
CA ASN A 77 -12.19 -5.56 16.73
C ASN A 77 -13.24 -6.41 16.00
N PHE A 78 -14.54 -6.07 16.14
CA PHE A 78 -15.65 -6.86 15.61
C PHE A 78 -15.60 -7.01 14.10
N HIS A 79 -15.30 -5.91 13.39
CA HIS A 79 -15.23 -5.92 11.94
C HIS A 79 -13.97 -5.22 11.43
N ILE A 80 -13.08 -5.98 10.81
CA ILE A 80 -11.86 -5.43 10.17
C ILE A 80 -12.18 -4.32 9.16
N ALA A 81 -13.37 -4.37 8.53
CA ALA A 81 -13.80 -3.33 7.59
C ALA A 81 -13.94 -1.94 8.24
N PHE A 82 -14.27 -1.88 9.52
CA PHE A 82 -14.41 -0.62 10.27
C PHE A 82 -13.11 -0.05 10.81
N LEU A 83 -12.00 -0.76 10.63
CA LEU A 83 -10.68 -0.27 11.04
C LEU A 83 -10.04 0.54 9.92
N ALA A 84 -9.43 1.65 10.25
CA ALA A 84 -8.70 2.52 9.31
C ALA A 84 -7.23 2.63 9.74
N ILE A 85 -6.34 2.79 8.75
CA ILE A 85 -4.95 3.17 8.98
C ILE A 85 -4.96 4.70 9.11
N ASP A 86 -4.66 5.18 10.29
CA ASP A 86 -4.66 6.59 10.63
C ASP A 86 -3.23 7.15 10.72
N HIS A 87 -3.07 8.41 10.33
CA HIS A 87 -1.83 9.16 10.40
C HIS A 87 -1.74 9.84 11.77
N ILE A 88 -0.82 9.41 12.64
CA ILE A 88 -0.74 9.88 14.04
C ILE A 88 -0.68 11.43 14.12
N ALA A 89 0.21 12.04 13.37
CA ALA A 89 0.38 13.52 13.36
C ALA A 89 -0.60 14.23 12.40
N GLY A 90 -1.42 13.50 11.67
CA GLY A 90 -2.25 14.03 10.60
C GLY A 90 -1.59 13.92 9.22
N LYS A 91 -2.40 13.67 8.20
CA LYS A 91 -1.93 13.33 6.85
C LYS A 91 -1.01 14.40 6.22
N LYS A 92 -1.40 15.67 6.32
CA LYS A 92 -0.63 16.81 5.76
C LYS A 92 0.57 17.17 6.61
N GLN A 93 0.41 17.10 7.93
CA GLN A 93 1.46 17.42 8.90
C GLN A 93 2.69 16.52 8.72
N MET A 94 2.47 15.28 8.33
CA MET A 94 3.55 14.31 8.07
C MET A 94 4.40 14.65 6.83
N ASP A 95 3.94 15.50 5.91
CA ASP A 95 4.75 16.00 4.78
C ASP A 95 5.94 16.84 5.23
N SER A 96 5.93 17.37 6.45
CA SER A 96 7.05 18.14 7.05
C SER A 96 8.02 17.28 7.86
N GLU A 97 7.70 16.02 8.13
CA GLU A 97 8.56 15.13 8.89
C GLU A 97 9.76 14.65 8.06
N SER A 98 10.95 15.17 8.33
CA SER A 98 12.17 14.91 7.56
C SER A 98 12.50 13.41 7.41
N LYS A 99 12.19 12.59 8.41
CA LYS A 99 12.38 11.13 8.36
C LYS A 99 11.47 10.48 7.32
N LEU A 100 10.19 10.86 7.29
CA LEU A 100 9.19 10.30 6.37
C LEU A 100 9.42 10.78 4.93
N VAL A 101 9.77 12.07 4.76
CA VAL A 101 10.11 12.65 3.46
C VAL A 101 11.31 11.95 2.84
N LYS A 102 12.36 11.67 3.60
CA LYS A 102 13.54 10.88 3.14
C LYS A 102 13.16 9.46 2.70
N LEU A 103 12.12 8.87 3.28
CA LEU A 103 11.56 7.58 2.86
C LEU A 103 10.60 7.69 1.67
N GLY A 104 10.37 8.90 1.14
CA GLY A 104 9.48 9.16 0.02
C GLY A 104 7.99 9.18 0.39
N TYR A 105 7.65 9.56 1.64
CA TYR A 105 6.27 9.83 2.03
C TYR A 105 5.75 11.08 1.34
N SER A 106 4.48 11.07 0.99
CA SER A 106 3.71 12.24 0.56
C SER A 106 2.24 12.04 0.91
N SER A 107 1.60 13.09 1.38
CA SER A 107 0.15 13.11 1.63
C SER A 107 -0.70 12.90 0.36
N SER A 108 -0.10 12.99 -0.83
CA SER A 108 -0.75 12.69 -2.10
C SER A 108 -0.87 11.18 -2.40
N LEU A 109 -0.23 10.32 -1.62
CA LEU A 109 -0.34 8.87 -1.81
C LEU A 109 -1.79 8.42 -1.63
N ASP A 110 -2.32 7.73 -2.65
CA ASP A 110 -3.59 7.01 -2.51
C ASP A 110 -3.44 5.78 -1.61
N SER A 111 -4.55 5.17 -1.22
CA SER A 111 -4.56 4.04 -0.26
C SER A 111 -3.69 2.87 -0.70
N ASP A 112 -3.69 2.51 -1.99
CA ASP A 112 -2.94 1.36 -2.49
C ASP A 112 -1.43 1.62 -2.50
N ASN A 113 -1.03 2.85 -2.86
CA ASN A 113 0.35 3.30 -2.84
C ASN A 113 0.85 3.51 -1.40
N LEU A 114 0.01 4.04 -0.51
CA LEU A 114 0.33 4.18 0.91
C LEU A 114 0.57 2.81 1.57
N HIS A 115 -0.30 1.83 1.32
CA HIS A 115 -0.09 0.47 1.85
C HIS A 115 1.22 -0.15 1.35
N ALA A 116 1.52 0.01 0.07
CA ALA A 116 2.77 -0.49 -0.50
C ALA A 116 3.99 0.23 0.09
N TRP A 117 3.88 1.55 0.30
CA TRP A 117 4.93 2.38 0.89
C TRP A 117 5.20 2.00 2.35
N ILE A 118 4.16 1.83 3.18
CA ILE A 118 4.29 1.40 4.59
C ILE A 118 5.03 0.06 4.67
N ILE A 119 4.64 -0.93 3.87
CA ILE A 119 5.27 -2.26 3.87
C ILE A 119 6.72 -2.18 3.38
N LYS A 120 7.00 -1.41 2.33
CA LYS A 120 8.33 -1.23 1.76
C LYS A 120 9.31 -0.60 2.77
N ASN A 121 8.81 0.30 3.60
CA ASN A 121 9.62 1.04 4.59
C ASN A 121 9.55 0.45 6.00
N ASN A 122 9.26 -0.87 6.12
CA ASN A 122 9.25 -1.61 7.38
C ASN A 122 8.34 -1.02 8.45
N PHE A 123 7.14 -0.56 8.06
CA PHE A 123 6.10 -0.06 8.98
C PHE A 123 6.58 1.10 9.87
N PRO A 124 6.77 2.30 9.33
CA PRO A 124 7.19 3.47 10.11
C PRO A 124 6.25 3.77 11.28
N ASP A 125 6.77 4.28 12.40
CA ASP A 125 6.03 4.56 13.64
C ASP A 125 5.08 5.78 13.56
N ALA A 126 4.70 6.18 12.35
CA ALA A 126 3.86 7.35 12.07
C ALA A 126 2.37 7.00 11.89
N PHE A 127 2.02 5.73 12.03
CA PHE A 127 0.66 5.24 11.77
C PHE A 127 0.10 4.46 12.95
N GLN A 128 -1.22 4.48 13.07
CA GLN A 128 -1.97 3.69 14.04
C GLN A 128 -3.24 3.12 13.40
N ILE A 129 -3.91 2.25 14.12
CA ILE A 129 -5.20 1.70 13.69
C ILE A 129 -6.30 2.31 14.56
N LEU A 130 -7.27 2.93 13.92
CA LEU A 130 -8.47 3.45 14.57
C LEU A 130 -9.72 2.86 13.92
N CYS A 131 -10.78 2.64 14.70
CA CYS A 131 -12.09 2.42 14.11
C CYS A 131 -12.63 3.75 13.53
N HIS A 132 -13.63 3.67 12.65
CA HIS A 132 -14.18 4.86 12.01
C HIS A 132 -14.66 5.92 13.03
N ASN A 133 -15.27 5.48 14.15
CA ASN A 133 -15.74 6.41 15.18
C ASN A 133 -14.57 7.15 15.86
N CYS A 134 -13.54 6.42 16.29
CA CYS A 134 -12.36 7.04 16.91
C CYS A 134 -11.57 7.90 15.92
N ASN A 135 -11.49 7.48 14.66
CA ASN A 135 -10.85 8.26 13.63
C ASN A 135 -11.59 9.58 13.33
N HIS A 136 -12.92 9.53 13.30
CA HIS A 136 -13.76 10.72 13.15
C HIS A 136 -13.66 11.66 14.36
N ALA A 137 -13.66 11.09 15.59
CA ALA A 137 -13.54 11.88 16.82
C ALA A 137 -12.16 12.56 16.98
N LYS A 138 -11.14 12.05 16.33
CA LYS A 138 -9.80 12.65 16.33
C LYS A 138 -9.73 13.95 15.50
N GLY A 139 -10.57 14.12 14.50
CA GLY A 139 -10.61 15.29 13.60
C GLY A 139 -9.90 15.06 12.28
#